data_4c0e6a8fa8b2235a239adb1ed2171676
#
_entry.id   4c0e6a8fa8b2235a239adb1ed2171676
#
_cell.length_a   1.000
_cell.length_b   1.000
_cell.length_c   1.000
_cell.angle_alpha   90.00
_cell.angle_beta   90.00
_cell.angle_gamma   90.00
#
_symmetry.space_group_name_H-M   'P 1'
#
loop_
_entity.id
_entity.type
_entity.pdbx_description
1 polymer ?
#
loop_
_entity_poly.entity_id
_entity_poly.type
_entity_poly.pdbx_seq_one_letter_code
_entity_poly.pdbx_strand_id
1 'polypeptide(L)'
;FPSRHRGIYDVKGNNFFLNKAFVWDEGHMIEVMRHEGWHAAQDCMAGTIDNTFTAVILQDGTVPQYIQDVVARTYPPKPRPWENEAFFAATQPGLTVEALNACAAEKPMWEAYTPTPMTREWLVEQGYIM
;
A
#
# COMPACT_ATOMS: atom_id res chain seq x y z
N PHE A 1 19.71 -4.34 5.23
CA PHE A 1 18.85 -3.33 4.57
C PHE A 1 19.54 -2.84 3.30
N PRO A 2 18.96 -3.04 2.11
CA PRO A 2 19.58 -2.54 0.88
C PRO A 2 19.78 -1.03 0.93
N SER A 3 20.99 -0.56 0.59
CA SER A 3 21.38 0.85 0.74
C SER A 3 20.48 1.83 -0.02
N ARG A 4 19.86 1.40 -1.13
CA ARG A 4 18.97 2.22 -1.95
C ARG A 4 17.54 2.30 -1.44
N HIS A 5 17.15 1.40 -0.53
CA HIS A 5 15.80 1.41 0.03
C HIS A 5 15.71 2.38 1.20
N ARG A 6 14.67 3.19 1.23
CA ARG A 6 14.43 4.14 2.31
C ARG A 6 13.46 3.61 3.34
N GLY A 7 12.57 2.71 2.93
CA GLY A 7 11.65 2.01 3.80
C GLY A 7 11.24 0.67 3.20
N ILE A 8 10.82 -0.25 4.03
CA ILE A 8 10.32 -1.56 3.64
C ILE A 8 9.18 -1.95 4.57
N TYR A 9 8.09 -2.47 3.99
CA TYR A 9 7.06 -3.14 4.74
C TYR A 9 7.14 -4.65 4.47
N ASP A 10 7.32 -5.43 5.55
CA ASP A 10 7.33 -6.89 5.49
C ASP A 10 5.91 -7.40 5.70
N VAL A 11 5.24 -7.78 4.63
CA VAL A 11 3.85 -8.25 4.63
C VAL A 11 3.68 -9.49 5.50
N LYS A 12 4.59 -10.45 5.38
CA LYS A 12 4.49 -11.73 6.09
C LYS A 12 4.64 -11.57 7.60
N GLY A 13 5.59 -10.73 8.00
CA GLY A 13 5.86 -10.49 9.43
C GLY A 13 5.09 -9.31 10.01
N ASN A 14 4.39 -8.55 9.18
CA ASN A 14 3.71 -7.32 9.57
C ASN A 14 4.68 -6.34 10.26
N ASN A 15 5.87 -6.18 9.67
CA ASN A 15 6.94 -5.32 10.20
C ASN A 15 7.19 -4.15 9.27
N PHE A 16 7.45 -2.99 9.85
CA PHE A 16 7.72 -1.75 9.16
C PHE A 16 9.16 -1.32 9.48
N PHE A 17 9.96 -1.11 8.44
CA PHE A 17 11.36 -0.74 8.58
C PHE A 17 11.64 0.59 7.87
N LEU A 18 12.37 1.48 8.55
CA LEU A 18 12.88 2.71 7.96
C LEU A 18 14.41 2.67 7.92
N ASN A 19 14.99 3.10 6.81
CA ASN A 19 16.43 3.16 6.69
C ASN A 19 16.95 4.39 7.44
N LYS A 20 17.65 4.19 8.53
CA LYS A 20 18.16 5.26 9.38
C LYS A 20 19.13 6.21 8.67
N ALA A 21 19.73 5.79 7.55
CA ALA A 21 20.60 6.65 6.76
C ALA A 21 19.86 7.82 6.10
N PHE A 22 18.52 7.75 6.00
CA PHE A 22 17.68 8.77 5.35
C PHE A 22 16.74 9.49 6.31
N VAL A 23 16.72 9.14 7.61
CA VAL A 23 15.76 9.75 8.58
C VAL A 23 16.03 11.23 8.86
N TRP A 24 17.20 11.75 8.49
CA TRP A 24 17.53 13.17 8.63
C TRP A 24 16.76 14.07 7.65
N ASP A 25 16.25 13.52 6.56
CA ASP A 25 15.39 14.23 5.61
C ASP A 25 13.93 14.02 6.00
N GLU A 26 13.40 14.91 6.82
CA GLU A 26 12.07 14.78 7.39
C GLU A 26 10.97 14.72 6.33
N GLY A 27 11.01 15.61 5.35
CA GLY A 27 10.00 15.63 4.28
C GLY A 27 10.00 14.35 3.45
N HIS A 28 11.18 13.88 3.09
CA HIS A 28 11.35 12.64 2.36
C HIS A 28 10.88 11.44 3.19
N MET A 29 11.22 11.43 4.47
CA MET A 29 10.85 10.33 5.36
C MET A 29 9.33 10.25 5.57
N ILE A 30 8.63 11.37 5.59
CA ILE A 30 7.16 11.39 5.64
C ILE A 30 6.57 10.69 4.41
N GLU A 31 7.11 10.97 3.22
CA GLU A 31 6.66 10.29 1.99
C GLU A 31 6.91 8.78 2.05
N VAL A 32 8.07 8.37 2.55
CA VAL A 32 8.40 6.96 2.75
C VAL A 32 7.43 6.31 3.73
N MET A 33 7.11 6.98 4.83
CA MET A 33 6.16 6.46 5.82
C MET A 33 4.76 6.31 5.22
N ARG A 34 4.31 7.26 4.40
CA ARG A 34 3.03 7.17 3.70
C ARG A 34 3.01 5.99 2.73
N HIS A 35 4.10 5.80 2.00
CA HIS A 35 4.26 4.71 1.03
C HIS A 35 4.21 3.34 1.72
N GLU A 36 5.08 3.13 2.70
CA GLU A 36 5.16 1.84 3.40
C GLU A 36 3.94 1.61 4.29
N GLY A 37 3.38 2.65 4.88
CA GLY A 37 2.13 2.58 5.61
C GLY A 37 0.95 2.19 4.73
N TRP A 38 0.96 2.59 3.45
CA TRP A 38 -0.04 2.15 2.49
C TRP A 38 0.03 0.64 2.26
N HIS A 39 1.22 0.07 2.16
CA HIS A 39 1.37 -1.39 2.09
C HIS A 39 0.80 -2.08 3.33
N ALA A 40 0.96 -1.47 4.50
CA ALA A 40 0.33 -1.98 5.72
C ALA A 40 -1.20 -1.94 5.62
N ALA A 41 -1.76 -0.89 5.01
CA ALA A 41 -3.20 -0.80 4.77
C ALA A 41 -3.67 -1.87 3.77
N GLN A 42 -2.92 -2.09 2.71
CA GLN A 42 -3.21 -3.15 1.74
C GLN A 42 -3.23 -4.53 2.39
N ASP A 43 -2.28 -4.79 3.27
CA ASP A 43 -2.19 -6.02 4.05
C ASP A 43 -3.41 -6.16 4.98
N CYS A 44 -3.68 -5.13 5.75
CA CYS A 44 -4.82 -5.08 6.67
C CYS A 44 -6.16 -5.26 5.94
N MET A 45 -6.34 -4.59 4.80
CA MET A 45 -7.59 -4.66 4.02
C MET A 45 -7.81 -6.04 3.38
N ALA A 46 -6.76 -6.80 3.13
CA ALA A 46 -6.90 -8.20 2.72
C ALA A 46 -7.47 -9.06 3.86
N GLY A 47 -7.39 -8.58 5.10
CA GLY A 47 -7.97 -9.23 6.27
C GLY A 47 -7.13 -10.36 6.85
N THR A 48 -5.88 -10.47 6.44
CA THR A 48 -5.00 -11.58 6.83
C THR A 48 -3.56 -11.09 6.94
N ILE A 49 -3.26 -10.37 8.02
CA ILE A 49 -1.93 -9.75 8.23
C ILE A 49 -0.80 -10.75 8.46
N ASP A 50 -1.11 -12.02 8.61
CA ASP A 50 -0.14 -13.09 8.85
C ASP A 50 0.17 -13.93 7.60
N ASN A 51 -0.34 -13.54 6.43
CA ASN A 51 -0.05 -14.20 5.15
C ASN A 51 0.48 -13.20 4.12
N THR A 52 0.63 -13.65 2.85
CA THR A 52 1.20 -12.83 1.79
C THR A 52 0.16 -12.13 0.91
N PHE A 53 -1.14 -12.24 1.24
CA PHE A 53 -2.19 -11.58 0.46
C PHE A 53 -2.29 -10.11 0.86
N THR A 54 -2.32 -9.24 -0.14
CA THR A 54 -2.55 -7.81 0.02
C THR A 54 -3.59 -7.34 -0.97
N ALA A 55 -4.40 -6.37 -0.58
CA ALA A 55 -5.47 -5.86 -1.43
C ALA A 55 -5.01 -4.65 -2.25
N VAL A 56 -5.59 -4.48 -3.43
CA VAL A 56 -5.58 -3.21 -4.15
C VAL A 56 -6.84 -2.46 -3.70
N ILE A 57 -6.67 -1.27 -3.14
CA ILE A 57 -7.73 -0.55 -2.41
C ILE A 57 -8.41 0.51 -3.28
N LEU A 58 -7.61 1.24 -4.06
CA LEU A 58 -8.11 2.39 -4.81
C LEU A 58 -8.83 1.97 -6.09
N GLN A 59 -9.85 2.75 -6.44
CA GLN A 59 -10.61 2.57 -7.66
C GLN A 59 -9.72 2.74 -8.89
N ASP A 60 -10.00 1.98 -9.95
CA ASP A 60 -9.33 2.14 -11.25
C ASP A 60 -9.41 3.59 -11.72
N GLY A 61 -8.30 4.10 -12.24
CA GLY A 61 -8.21 5.47 -12.73
C GLY A 61 -7.86 6.50 -11.67
N THR A 62 -7.77 6.12 -10.40
CA THR A 62 -7.40 7.05 -9.31
C THR A 62 -5.94 7.46 -9.41
N VAL A 63 -5.04 6.51 -9.72
CA VAL A 63 -3.60 6.78 -9.79
C VAL A 63 -3.26 7.42 -11.13
N PRO A 64 -2.68 8.63 -11.15
CA PRO A 64 -2.32 9.31 -12.41
C PRO A 64 -1.31 8.51 -13.23
N GLN A 65 -1.38 8.67 -14.55
CA GLN A 65 -0.51 7.94 -15.48
C GLN A 65 0.97 8.21 -15.23
N TYR A 66 1.35 9.46 -14.87
CA TYR A 66 2.75 9.77 -14.62
C TYR A 66 3.34 8.96 -13.47
N ILE A 67 2.54 8.65 -12.44
CA ILE A 67 2.97 7.79 -11.33
C ILE A 67 3.11 6.35 -11.82
N GLN A 68 2.15 5.85 -12.58
CA GLN A 68 2.22 4.51 -13.16
C GLN A 68 3.46 4.34 -14.04
N ASP A 69 3.85 5.38 -14.78
CA ASP A 69 5.04 5.37 -15.62
C ASP A 69 6.32 5.27 -14.78
N VAL A 70 6.40 5.98 -13.66
CA VAL A 70 7.53 5.87 -12.72
C VAL A 70 7.64 4.46 -12.16
N VAL A 71 6.52 3.90 -11.73
CA VAL A 71 6.47 2.53 -11.19
C VAL A 71 6.89 1.52 -12.24
N ALA A 72 6.44 1.68 -13.48
CA ALA A 72 6.79 0.78 -14.58
C ALA A 72 8.29 0.80 -14.91
N ARG A 73 8.98 1.91 -14.67
CA ARG A 73 10.44 2.00 -14.84
C ARG A 73 11.21 1.41 -13.66
N THR A 74 10.57 1.26 -12.51
CA THR A 74 11.24 0.87 -11.25
C THR A 74 10.98 -0.58 -10.89
N TYR A 75 9.79 -1.09 -11.19
CA TYR A 75 9.32 -2.41 -10.75
C TYR A 75 8.93 -3.30 -11.92
N PRO A 76 9.13 -4.64 -11.80
CA PRO A 76 8.58 -5.59 -12.75
C PRO A 76 7.04 -5.58 -12.72
N PRO A 77 6.36 -6.17 -13.72
CA PRO A 77 4.90 -6.07 -13.84
C PRO A 77 4.08 -6.52 -12.63
N LYS A 78 4.49 -7.59 -11.97
CA LYS A 78 3.69 -8.23 -10.92
C LYS A 78 3.35 -7.30 -9.73
N PRO A 79 4.30 -6.57 -9.13
CA PRO A 79 3.99 -5.70 -7.98
C PRO A 79 3.38 -4.36 -8.35
N ARG A 80 3.31 -4.00 -9.64
CA ARG A 80 2.89 -2.65 -10.08
C ARG A 80 1.52 -2.20 -9.57
N PRO A 81 0.46 -3.03 -9.51
CA PRO A 81 -0.82 -2.56 -9.00
C PRO A 81 -0.74 -2.04 -7.56
N TRP A 82 0.02 -2.71 -6.72
CA TRP A 82 0.20 -2.30 -5.31
C TRP A 82 1.15 -1.10 -5.21
N GLU A 83 2.23 -1.10 -5.97
CA GLU A 83 3.19 -0.01 -5.98
C GLU A 83 2.62 1.29 -6.57
N ASN A 84 1.77 1.19 -7.58
CA ASN A 84 1.06 2.35 -8.12
C ASN A 84 0.28 3.08 -7.03
N GLU A 85 -0.45 2.35 -6.21
CA GLU A 85 -1.19 2.92 -5.09
C GLU A 85 -0.27 3.53 -4.04
N ALA A 86 0.78 2.79 -3.66
CA ALA A 86 1.70 3.26 -2.62
C ALA A 86 2.44 4.53 -3.03
N PHE A 87 2.90 4.62 -4.28
CA PHE A 87 3.54 5.83 -4.79
C PHE A 87 2.55 7.01 -4.84
N PHE A 88 1.31 6.76 -5.22
CA PHE A 88 0.27 7.79 -5.18
C PHE A 88 -0.02 8.24 -3.74
N ALA A 89 -0.23 7.29 -2.82
CA ALA A 89 -0.51 7.59 -1.41
C ALA A 89 0.61 8.41 -0.76
N ALA A 90 1.87 8.19 -1.16
CA ALA A 90 2.99 8.97 -0.67
C ALA A 90 2.85 10.46 -0.97
N THR A 91 2.13 10.83 -2.05
CA THR A 91 1.90 12.21 -2.44
C THR A 91 0.64 12.83 -1.81
N GLN A 92 -0.16 12.04 -1.10
CA GLN A 92 -1.47 12.46 -0.59
C GLN A 92 -1.44 12.60 0.93
N PRO A 93 -1.41 13.83 1.47
CA PRO A 93 -1.52 14.01 2.91
C PRO A 93 -2.81 13.39 3.44
N GLY A 94 -2.69 12.51 4.43
CA GLY A 94 -3.84 11.94 5.11
C GLY A 94 -4.43 10.67 4.51
N LEU A 95 -4.14 10.32 3.24
CA LEU A 95 -4.75 9.14 2.62
C LEU A 95 -4.34 7.83 3.31
N THR A 96 -3.05 7.66 3.59
CA THR A 96 -2.55 6.48 4.31
C THR A 96 -3.16 6.37 5.70
N VAL A 97 -3.23 7.48 6.43
CA VAL A 97 -3.83 7.50 7.78
C VAL A 97 -5.31 7.15 7.72
N GLU A 98 -6.03 7.68 6.72
CA GLU A 98 -7.44 7.35 6.51
C GLU A 98 -7.64 5.85 6.29
N ALA A 99 -6.81 5.24 5.43
CA ALA A 99 -6.88 3.81 5.14
C ALA A 99 -6.58 2.95 6.38
N LEU A 100 -5.55 3.31 7.13
CA LEU A 100 -5.19 2.60 8.36
C LEU A 100 -6.27 2.71 9.42
N ASN A 101 -6.86 3.89 9.59
CA ASN A 101 -7.96 4.10 10.52
C ASN A 101 -9.22 3.32 10.11
N ALA A 102 -9.53 3.29 8.83
CA ALA A 102 -10.67 2.53 8.32
C ALA A 102 -10.49 1.03 8.60
N CYS A 103 -9.30 0.50 8.38
CA CYS A 103 -9.02 -0.90 8.64
C CYS A 103 -9.04 -1.21 10.13
N ALA A 104 -8.46 -0.36 10.96
CA ALA A 104 -8.46 -0.52 12.42
C ALA A 104 -9.88 -0.50 13.02
N ALA A 105 -10.78 0.27 12.41
CA ALA A 105 -12.18 0.34 12.81
C ALA A 105 -13.04 -0.77 12.17
N GLU A 106 -12.43 -1.69 11.45
CA GLU A 106 -13.11 -2.75 10.68
C GLU A 106 -14.08 -2.20 9.64
N LYS A 107 -13.87 -0.95 9.22
CA LYS A 107 -14.66 -0.32 8.15
C LYS A 107 -13.92 -0.49 6.84
N PRO A 108 -14.52 -1.14 5.85
CA PRO A 108 -13.86 -1.31 4.56
C PRO A 108 -13.70 0.02 3.83
N MET A 109 -12.49 0.25 3.29
CA MET A 109 -12.24 1.42 2.43
C MET A 109 -13.12 1.42 1.20
N TRP A 110 -13.56 0.25 0.75
CA TRP A 110 -14.45 0.14 -0.40
C TRP A 110 -15.84 0.73 -0.17
N GLU A 111 -16.21 1.06 1.06
CA GLU A 111 -17.41 1.87 1.30
C GLU A 111 -17.24 3.28 0.71
N ALA A 112 -16.00 3.77 0.70
CA ALA A 112 -15.66 5.08 0.13
C ALA A 112 -15.14 4.99 -1.32
N TYR A 113 -14.72 3.82 -1.77
CA TYR A 113 -14.15 3.58 -3.09
C TYR A 113 -14.87 2.40 -3.76
N THR A 114 -14.97 2.44 -5.08
CA THR A 114 -15.49 1.29 -5.84
C THR A 114 -14.50 0.11 -5.69
N PRO A 115 -14.97 -1.07 -5.29
CA PRO A 115 -14.11 -2.24 -5.20
C PRO A 115 -13.45 -2.55 -6.55
N THR A 116 -12.16 -2.88 -6.51
CA THR A 116 -11.36 -3.26 -7.67
C THR A 116 -10.92 -4.71 -7.52
N PRO A 117 -10.43 -5.36 -8.59
CA PRO A 117 -9.76 -6.65 -8.45
C PRO A 117 -8.67 -6.57 -7.38
N MET A 118 -8.49 -7.65 -6.62
CA MET A 118 -7.54 -7.75 -5.51
C MET A 118 -7.95 -7.00 -4.24
N THR A 119 -9.16 -6.46 -4.16
CA THR A 119 -9.72 -6.02 -2.89
C THR A 119 -10.08 -7.22 -2.02
N ARG A 120 -10.38 -6.98 -0.75
CA ARG A 120 -10.78 -8.06 0.16
C ARG A 120 -11.99 -8.83 -0.36
N GLU A 121 -13.03 -8.13 -0.84
CA GLU A 121 -14.22 -8.79 -1.40
C GLU A 121 -13.85 -9.67 -2.58
N TRP A 122 -13.03 -9.15 -3.49
CA TRP A 122 -12.58 -9.93 -4.64
C TRP A 122 -11.83 -11.18 -4.19
N LEU A 123 -10.92 -11.03 -3.21
CA LEU A 123 -10.14 -12.16 -2.69
C LEU A 123 -11.06 -13.21 -2.03
N VAL A 124 -12.11 -12.76 -1.32
CA VAL A 124 -13.09 -13.66 -0.72
C VAL A 124 -13.92 -14.37 -1.80
N GLU A 125 -14.40 -13.64 -2.80
CA GLU A 125 -15.19 -14.21 -3.91
C GLU A 125 -14.41 -15.25 -4.70
N GLN A 126 -13.10 -15.00 -4.89
CA GLN A 126 -12.23 -15.93 -5.61
C GLN A 126 -11.73 -17.08 -4.74
N GLY A 127 -12.01 -17.09 -3.45
CA GLY A 127 -11.61 -18.14 -2.54
C GLY A 127 -10.16 -18.08 -2.09
N TYR A 128 -9.46 -16.96 -2.29
CA TYR A 128 -8.08 -16.80 -1.84
C TYR A 128 -7.97 -16.58 -0.33
N ILE A 129 -8.98 -15.93 0.25
CA ILE A 129 -9.10 -15.72 1.71
C ILE A 129 -10.54 -15.98 2.15
N MET A 130 -10.72 -16.13 3.45
CA MET A 130 -12.04 -16.36 4.03
C MET A 130 -12.66 -15.12 4.66
#